data_9dc0df891cbd66222654bb29712a1d21
#
_entry.id   9dc0df891cbd66222654bb29712a1d21
#
_cell.length_a   1.000
_cell.length_b   1.000
_cell.length_c   1.000
_cell.angle_alpha   90.00
_cell.angle_beta   90.00
_cell.angle_gamma   90.00
#
_symmetry.space_group_name_H-M   'P 1'
#
loop_
_entity.id
_entity.type
_entity.pdbx_description
1 polymer ?
#
loop_
_entity_poly.entity_id
_entity_poly.type
_entity_poly.pdbx_seq_one_letter_code
_entity_poly.pdbx_strand_id
1 'polypeptide(L)'
;MEEEKGLSLKRILAFATCDFFGGGGFNIVNFLYPGFIVLAVGLPAHLAGIIIMVTRIFDAIIDPPLGFISDKMRVRFGTRRGAMLVCAPLVVLSMFLMFYPYGNPSIAIRFCAAMLSYMFYCAVQSTIMIPYYSLSSEITENYTERARMTTVRLGFSIFASIVCVAVPGMIIDAFEGTKGYIAMSLIFGFVFMLCTLVTGLFAKEGIPAPKKVEPFVLSNFIRPFQVKVFRQYLLILLCCQVTMAIMSALFFFYVDFYFCRELTAGGERNMVGLFGAAIMFGMQIVALPVYLRLIKKTSKTKVYIIGSVIWIASALVVLVLPSGISAGWLYLLAAVMGFGISGPGLIPHAIYADVVDVGHLQLSERVAGEFAGVANFTYTVAQAIGLSIVMSIIGAAGFVEQDISEGAAKVVSQPLSAQTAIILIMALAPLLFMSAGIFVCTRYRLDKNNHERVLAALNGSDEEKAAVLESL
;
A
#
# COMPACT_ATOMS: atom_id res chain seq x y z
N MET A 1 -5.16 43.66 -9.07
CA MET A 1 -5.48 42.25 -8.76
C MET A 1 -5.30 41.48 -10.06
N GLU A 2 -4.12 40.92 -10.29
CA GLU A 2 -3.94 39.96 -11.37
C GLU A 2 -4.77 38.72 -10.99
N GLU A 3 -5.70 38.34 -11.85
CA GLU A 3 -6.38 37.06 -11.76
C GLU A 3 -5.30 35.97 -11.73
N GLU A 4 -5.12 35.35 -10.57
CA GLU A 4 -4.27 34.16 -10.44
C GLU A 4 -4.80 33.11 -11.43
N LYS A 5 -4.16 33.00 -12.58
CA LYS A 5 -4.44 31.95 -13.56
C LYS A 5 -4.30 30.60 -12.85
N GLY A 6 -5.41 29.96 -12.52
CA GLY A 6 -5.43 28.65 -11.89
C GLY A 6 -4.59 27.64 -12.68
N LEU A 7 -4.13 26.58 -12.01
CA LEU A 7 -3.36 25.51 -12.63
C LEU A 7 -4.09 24.95 -13.86
N SER A 8 -3.40 24.87 -14.99
CA SER A 8 -3.98 24.29 -16.19
C SER A 8 -4.31 22.81 -15.97
N LEU A 9 -5.45 22.37 -16.48
CA LEU A 9 -5.89 20.96 -16.37
C LEU A 9 -4.81 20.00 -16.90
N LYS A 10 -4.09 20.39 -17.96
CA LYS A 10 -2.97 19.61 -18.53
C LYS A 10 -1.88 19.35 -17.50
N ARG A 11 -1.52 20.34 -16.67
CA ARG A 11 -0.48 20.21 -15.63
C ARG A 11 -0.96 19.35 -14.47
N ILE A 12 -2.25 19.45 -14.09
CA ILE A 12 -2.87 18.61 -13.07
C ILE A 12 -2.89 17.15 -13.53
N LEU A 13 -3.32 16.89 -14.76
CA LEU A 13 -3.34 15.54 -15.32
C LEU A 13 -1.92 14.97 -15.45
N ALA A 14 -0.97 15.76 -15.95
CA ALA A 14 0.42 15.32 -16.03
C ALA A 14 1.02 14.96 -14.67
N PHE A 15 0.69 15.72 -13.61
CA PHE A 15 1.09 15.34 -12.24
C PHE A 15 0.43 14.03 -11.80
N ALA A 16 -0.88 13.91 -11.98
CA ALA A 16 -1.64 12.74 -11.52
C ALA A 16 -1.23 11.43 -12.21
N THR A 17 -0.72 11.51 -13.46
CA THR A 17 -0.38 10.34 -14.27
C THR A 17 0.65 9.43 -13.59
N CYS A 18 1.64 9.96 -12.86
CA CYS A 18 2.66 9.14 -12.18
C CYS A 18 2.08 8.27 -11.06
N ASP A 19 0.92 8.62 -10.51
CA ASP A 19 0.28 7.80 -9.47
C ASP A 19 -0.28 6.47 -10.04
N PHE A 20 -0.36 6.35 -11.36
CA PHE A 20 -0.59 5.07 -12.01
C PHE A 20 0.55 4.08 -11.71
N PHE A 21 1.79 4.55 -11.66
CA PHE A 21 2.94 3.75 -11.19
C PHE A 21 2.92 3.61 -9.66
N GLY A 22 2.68 4.70 -8.90
CA GLY A 22 2.69 4.67 -7.43
C GLY A 22 1.69 3.67 -6.86
N GLY A 23 0.40 3.84 -7.16
CA GLY A 23 -0.66 2.95 -6.69
C GLY A 23 -0.70 1.60 -7.43
N GLY A 24 -0.53 1.63 -8.75
CA GLY A 24 -0.59 0.44 -9.58
C GLY A 24 0.58 -0.52 -9.36
N GLY A 25 1.81 -0.01 -9.33
CA GLY A 25 3.01 -0.81 -9.07
C GLY A 25 2.97 -1.49 -7.71
N PHE A 26 2.50 -0.77 -6.68
CA PHE A 26 2.29 -1.31 -5.34
C PHE A 26 1.33 -2.52 -5.36
N ASN A 27 0.23 -2.44 -6.10
CA ASN A 27 -0.74 -3.53 -6.19
C ASN A 27 -0.19 -4.74 -6.97
N ILE A 28 0.48 -4.54 -8.11
CA ILE A 28 1.13 -5.64 -8.84
C ILE A 28 2.08 -6.40 -7.91
N VAL A 29 2.90 -5.69 -7.15
CA VAL A 29 3.85 -6.32 -6.22
C VAL A 29 3.12 -7.08 -5.11
N ASN A 30 2.17 -6.46 -4.43
CA ASN A 30 1.52 -7.10 -3.29
C ASN A 30 0.65 -8.30 -3.67
N PHE A 31 -0.01 -8.27 -4.81
CA PHE A 31 -0.93 -9.34 -5.24
C PHE A 31 -0.24 -10.45 -6.03
N LEU A 32 0.72 -10.12 -6.89
CA LEU A 32 1.29 -11.11 -7.81
C LEU A 32 2.66 -11.62 -7.41
N TYR A 33 3.49 -10.77 -6.78
CA TYR A 33 4.88 -11.13 -6.53
C TYR A 33 5.05 -12.28 -5.53
N PRO A 34 4.28 -12.41 -4.43
CA PRO A 34 4.36 -13.57 -3.55
C PRO A 34 4.06 -14.88 -4.28
N GLY A 35 3.00 -14.89 -5.11
CA GLY A 35 2.66 -16.03 -5.95
C GLY A 35 3.74 -16.33 -7.01
N PHE A 36 4.28 -15.31 -7.67
CA PHE A 36 5.35 -15.46 -8.65
C PHE A 36 6.60 -16.13 -8.07
N ILE A 37 7.07 -15.71 -6.89
CA ILE A 37 8.25 -16.31 -6.24
C ILE A 37 8.02 -17.79 -5.97
N VAL A 38 6.84 -18.16 -5.48
CA VAL A 38 6.54 -19.54 -5.09
C VAL A 38 6.22 -20.40 -6.31
N LEU A 39 5.40 -19.90 -7.24
CA LEU A 39 4.85 -20.69 -8.33
C LEU A 39 5.71 -20.67 -9.60
N ALA A 40 6.32 -19.52 -9.94
CA ALA A 40 7.10 -19.37 -11.17
C ALA A 40 8.60 -19.52 -10.96
N VAL A 41 9.14 -18.99 -9.84
CA VAL A 41 10.56 -19.15 -9.47
C VAL A 41 10.80 -20.50 -8.74
N GLY A 42 9.72 -21.09 -8.17
CA GLY A 42 9.80 -22.37 -7.45
C GLY A 42 10.61 -22.29 -6.17
N LEU A 43 10.50 -21.18 -5.44
CA LEU A 43 11.12 -21.03 -4.12
C LEU A 43 10.14 -21.42 -3.00
N PRO A 44 10.63 -22.09 -1.95
CA PRO A 44 9.84 -22.37 -0.75
C PRO A 44 9.13 -21.13 -0.20
N ALA A 45 7.88 -21.27 0.22
CA ALA A 45 7.06 -20.16 0.68
C ALA A 45 7.70 -19.37 1.84
N HIS A 46 8.42 -20.04 2.75
CA HIS A 46 9.16 -19.36 3.82
C HIS A 46 10.30 -18.50 3.30
N LEU A 47 11.02 -18.94 2.23
CA LEU A 47 12.07 -18.13 1.59
C LEU A 47 11.47 -16.93 0.84
N ALA A 48 10.30 -17.10 0.22
CA ALA A 48 9.55 -15.99 -0.37
C ALA A 48 9.20 -14.92 0.68
N GLY A 49 8.73 -15.35 1.86
CA GLY A 49 8.48 -14.46 2.99
C GLY A 49 9.73 -13.70 3.44
N ILE A 50 10.89 -14.36 3.50
CA ILE A 50 12.17 -13.72 3.86
C ILE A 50 12.58 -12.68 2.81
N ILE A 51 12.45 -12.99 1.50
CA ILE A 51 12.74 -12.05 0.42
C ILE A 51 11.90 -10.77 0.60
N ILE A 52 10.59 -10.94 0.79
CA ILE A 52 9.67 -9.80 0.96
C ILE A 52 10.03 -8.99 2.20
N MET A 53 10.27 -9.66 3.33
CA MET A 53 10.63 -8.99 4.58
C MET A 53 11.93 -8.18 4.45
N VAL A 54 13.00 -8.81 3.98
CA VAL A 54 14.32 -8.16 3.85
C VAL A 54 14.25 -6.99 2.87
N THR A 55 13.55 -7.15 1.74
CA THR A 55 13.41 -6.08 0.75
C THR A 55 12.59 -4.91 1.27
N ARG A 56 11.51 -5.16 2.02
CA ARG A 56 10.71 -4.07 2.61
C ARG A 56 11.46 -3.33 3.72
N ILE A 57 12.26 -4.03 4.52
CA ILE A 57 13.15 -3.39 5.50
C ILE A 57 14.20 -2.54 4.77
N PHE A 58 14.81 -3.07 3.70
CA PHE A 58 15.74 -2.33 2.86
C PHE A 58 15.10 -1.06 2.29
N ASP A 59 13.88 -1.14 1.73
CA ASP A 59 13.11 -0.02 1.22
C ASP A 59 12.92 1.08 2.28
N ALA A 60 12.47 0.69 3.47
CA ALA A 60 12.30 1.60 4.60
C ALA A 60 13.61 2.28 5.06
N ILE A 61 14.76 1.60 4.92
CA ILE A 61 16.08 2.16 5.29
C ILE A 61 16.60 3.13 4.23
N ILE A 62 16.35 2.85 2.92
CA ILE A 62 16.86 3.70 1.85
C ILE A 62 16.00 4.94 1.59
N ASP A 63 14.73 4.94 1.98
CA ASP A 63 13.81 6.07 1.75
C ASP A 63 14.32 7.40 2.33
N PRO A 64 14.75 7.50 3.61
CA PRO A 64 15.26 8.74 4.16
C PRO A 64 16.52 9.29 3.45
N PRO A 65 17.56 8.48 3.17
CA PRO A 65 18.69 8.93 2.34
C PRO A 65 18.29 9.43 0.96
N LEU A 66 17.36 8.73 0.27
CA LEU A 66 16.88 9.14 -1.05
C LEU A 66 16.08 10.46 -0.97
N GLY A 67 15.30 10.65 0.11
CA GLY A 67 14.62 11.91 0.40
C GLY A 67 15.63 13.07 0.52
N PHE A 68 16.68 12.88 1.32
CA PHE A 68 17.74 13.87 1.47
C PHE A 68 18.48 14.17 0.16
N ILE A 69 18.77 13.14 -0.65
CA ILE A 69 19.38 13.31 -1.98
C ILE A 69 18.44 14.12 -2.89
N SER A 70 17.14 13.82 -2.87
CA SER A 70 16.11 14.55 -3.62
C SER A 70 16.05 16.03 -3.23
N ASP A 71 16.11 16.33 -1.91
CA ASP A 71 16.15 17.69 -1.39
C ASP A 71 17.41 18.44 -1.84
N LYS A 72 18.57 17.78 -1.79
CA LYS A 72 19.83 18.33 -2.25
C LYS A 72 19.83 18.61 -3.76
N MET A 73 19.20 17.72 -4.55
CA MET A 73 19.00 17.96 -5.99
C MET A 73 18.12 19.19 -6.23
N ARG A 74 17.06 19.37 -5.45
CA ARG A 74 16.17 20.54 -5.54
C ARG A 74 16.94 21.85 -5.29
N VAL A 75 17.78 21.88 -4.26
CA VAL A 75 18.61 23.05 -3.96
C VAL A 75 19.65 23.31 -5.05
N ARG A 76 20.32 22.26 -5.55
CA ARG A 76 21.43 22.40 -6.50
C ARG A 76 20.97 22.69 -7.94
N PHE A 77 19.90 22.02 -8.40
CA PHE A 77 19.44 22.06 -9.79
C PHE A 77 18.11 22.79 -9.97
N GLY A 78 17.52 23.27 -8.90
CA GLY A 78 16.21 23.94 -8.95
C GLY A 78 15.03 23.00 -9.21
N THR A 79 15.27 21.68 -9.38
CA THR A 79 14.23 20.69 -9.72
C THR A 79 14.53 19.32 -9.10
N ARG A 80 13.49 18.59 -8.71
CA ARG A 80 13.57 17.18 -8.30
C ARG A 80 13.29 16.23 -9.47
N ARG A 81 12.63 16.72 -10.52
CA ARG A 81 12.16 15.92 -11.66
C ARG A 81 13.28 15.25 -12.44
N GLY A 82 14.51 15.77 -12.33
CA GLY A 82 15.69 15.18 -12.96
C GLY A 82 15.90 13.72 -12.56
N ALA A 83 15.74 13.37 -11.28
CA ALA A 83 15.83 11.99 -10.80
C ALA A 83 14.75 11.10 -11.44
N MET A 84 13.50 11.59 -11.52
CA MET A 84 12.40 10.85 -12.14
C MET A 84 12.69 10.56 -13.62
N LEU A 85 13.18 11.54 -14.37
CA LEU A 85 13.48 11.39 -15.80
C LEU A 85 14.63 10.39 -16.06
N VAL A 86 15.68 10.45 -15.25
CA VAL A 86 16.84 9.53 -15.36
C VAL A 86 16.45 8.11 -14.97
N CYS A 87 15.62 7.96 -13.94
CA CYS A 87 15.20 6.63 -13.44
C CYS A 87 14.02 6.04 -14.22
N ALA A 88 13.30 6.82 -15.04
CA ALA A 88 12.15 6.31 -15.80
C ALA A 88 12.48 5.06 -16.66
N PRO A 89 13.57 5.01 -17.45
CA PRO A 89 13.92 3.78 -18.18
C PRO A 89 14.25 2.59 -17.27
N LEU A 90 14.78 2.86 -16.05
CA LEU A 90 15.11 1.82 -15.10
C LEU A 90 13.86 1.13 -14.53
N VAL A 91 12.67 1.76 -14.64
CA VAL A 91 11.39 1.12 -14.27
C VAL A 91 11.16 -0.11 -15.12
N VAL A 92 11.37 -0.05 -16.44
CA VAL A 92 11.21 -1.20 -17.34
C VAL A 92 12.18 -2.31 -16.96
N LEU A 93 13.45 -1.95 -16.76
CA LEU A 93 14.49 -2.92 -16.40
C LEU A 93 14.19 -3.56 -15.03
N SER A 94 13.79 -2.77 -14.05
CA SER A 94 13.52 -3.27 -12.70
C SER A 94 12.30 -4.20 -12.66
N MET A 95 11.21 -3.83 -13.36
CA MET A 95 10.02 -4.70 -13.51
C MET A 95 10.37 -6.00 -14.24
N PHE A 96 11.14 -5.92 -15.31
CA PHE A 96 11.59 -7.11 -16.05
C PHE A 96 12.42 -8.04 -15.17
N LEU A 97 13.44 -7.52 -14.49
CA LEU A 97 14.29 -8.34 -13.62
C LEU A 97 13.48 -8.94 -12.46
N MET A 98 12.57 -8.18 -11.87
CA MET A 98 11.77 -8.62 -10.73
C MET A 98 10.85 -9.81 -11.09
N PHE A 99 10.25 -9.81 -12.28
CA PHE A 99 9.36 -10.88 -12.75
C PHE A 99 10.05 -11.83 -13.75
N TYR A 100 11.39 -11.85 -13.76
CA TYR A 100 12.13 -12.83 -14.55
C TYR A 100 12.19 -14.18 -13.81
N PRO A 101 11.74 -15.27 -14.45
CA PRO A 101 11.76 -16.60 -13.81
C PRO A 101 13.18 -17.19 -13.87
N TYR A 102 13.97 -16.90 -12.87
CA TYR A 102 15.37 -17.38 -12.79
C TYR A 102 15.42 -18.92 -12.76
N GLY A 103 15.43 -19.56 -13.92
CA GLY A 103 15.48 -21.01 -14.12
C GLY A 103 16.86 -21.58 -13.78
N ASN A 104 17.24 -21.61 -12.51
CA ASN A 104 18.49 -22.18 -12.05
C ASN A 104 18.22 -23.34 -11.08
N PRO A 105 18.91 -24.49 -11.18
CA PRO A 105 18.72 -25.63 -10.27
C PRO A 105 19.06 -25.28 -8.80
N SER A 106 19.94 -24.31 -8.56
CA SER A 106 20.32 -23.91 -7.20
C SER A 106 19.28 -22.96 -6.57
N ILE A 107 18.68 -23.39 -5.45
CA ILE A 107 17.76 -22.57 -4.63
C ILE A 107 18.45 -21.28 -4.16
N ALA A 108 19.73 -21.34 -3.78
CA ALA A 108 20.46 -20.17 -3.32
C ALA A 108 20.62 -19.10 -4.41
N ILE A 109 20.87 -19.49 -5.66
CA ILE A 109 21.00 -18.55 -6.79
C ILE A 109 19.63 -17.93 -7.09
N ARG A 110 18.55 -18.72 -7.14
CA ARG A 110 17.20 -18.22 -7.34
C ARG A 110 16.78 -17.24 -6.23
N PHE A 111 17.09 -17.57 -4.98
CA PHE A 111 16.83 -16.72 -3.82
C PHE A 111 17.56 -15.38 -3.91
N CYS A 112 18.88 -15.39 -4.14
CA CYS A 112 19.66 -14.16 -4.26
C CYS A 112 19.21 -13.31 -5.46
N ALA A 113 18.93 -13.94 -6.61
CA ALA A 113 18.48 -13.23 -7.80
C ALA A 113 17.10 -12.55 -7.58
N ALA A 114 16.14 -13.27 -7.01
CA ALA A 114 14.82 -12.73 -6.70
C ALA A 114 14.90 -11.59 -5.64
N MET A 115 15.72 -11.76 -4.61
CA MET A 115 15.91 -10.74 -3.58
C MET A 115 16.55 -9.48 -4.16
N LEU A 116 17.67 -9.61 -4.90
CA LEU A 116 18.38 -8.47 -5.46
C LEU A 116 17.54 -7.72 -6.52
N SER A 117 16.80 -8.44 -7.36
CA SER A 117 15.92 -7.84 -8.36
C SER A 117 14.77 -7.05 -7.72
N TYR A 118 14.21 -7.57 -6.62
CA TYR A 118 13.17 -6.85 -5.88
C TYR A 118 13.74 -5.64 -5.13
N MET A 119 14.91 -5.75 -4.50
CA MET A 119 15.61 -4.60 -3.90
C MET A 119 15.90 -3.51 -4.95
N PHE A 120 16.33 -3.91 -6.15
CA PHE A 120 16.56 -2.96 -7.24
C PHE A 120 15.26 -2.25 -7.66
N TYR A 121 14.14 -3.00 -7.76
CA TYR A 121 12.84 -2.41 -8.05
C TYR A 121 12.43 -1.38 -6.97
N CYS A 122 12.55 -1.73 -5.68
CA CYS A 122 12.25 -0.80 -4.58
C CYS A 122 13.10 0.46 -4.66
N ALA A 123 14.42 0.34 -4.89
CA ALA A 123 15.31 1.49 -5.02
C ALA A 123 14.91 2.41 -6.18
N VAL A 124 14.55 1.85 -7.34
CA VAL A 124 14.05 2.63 -8.50
C VAL A 124 12.72 3.29 -8.17
N GLN A 125 11.78 2.56 -7.56
CA GLN A 125 10.47 3.07 -7.17
C GLN A 125 10.60 4.24 -6.19
N SER A 126 11.37 4.09 -5.12
CA SER A 126 11.58 5.14 -4.11
C SER A 126 12.27 6.36 -4.70
N THR A 127 13.26 6.18 -5.59
CA THR A 127 13.92 7.30 -6.29
C THR A 127 12.97 8.12 -7.16
N ILE A 128 11.87 7.53 -7.62
CA ILE A 128 10.82 8.21 -8.41
C ILE A 128 9.72 8.75 -7.51
N MET A 129 9.23 7.95 -6.57
CA MET A 129 8.05 8.28 -5.77
C MET A 129 8.30 9.35 -4.71
N ILE A 130 9.49 9.40 -4.11
CA ILE A 130 9.84 10.42 -3.10
C ILE A 130 9.82 11.82 -3.71
N PRO A 131 10.54 12.11 -4.82
CA PRO A 131 10.40 13.40 -5.53
C PRO A 131 8.97 13.68 -5.97
N TYR A 132 8.26 12.66 -6.48
CA TYR A 132 6.89 12.80 -6.93
C TYR A 132 5.94 13.28 -5.85
N TYR A 133 5.97 12.66 -4.67
CA TYR A 133 5.11 13.10 -3.55
C TYR A 133 5.47 14.50 -3.07
N SER A 134 6.76 14.86 -3.07
CA SER A 134 7.22 16.22 -2.73
C SER A 134 6.71 17.26 -3.73
N LEU A 135 6.63 16.92 -5.03
CA LEU A 135 6.08 17.82 -6.05
C LEU A 135 4.67 18.31 -5.75
N SER A 136 3.86 17.53 -5.03
CA SER A 136 2.50 17.91 -4.66
C SER A 136 2.43 19.24 -3.89
N SER A 137 3.44 19.54 -3.10
CA SER A 137 3.56 20.78 -2.33
C SER A 137 4.32 21.89 -3.06
N GLU A 138 5.06 21.56 -4.13
CA GLU A 138 5.95 22.46 -4.84
C GLU A 138 5.38 23.03 -6.17
N ILE A 139 4.28 22.45 -6.64
CA ILE A 139 3.62 22.91 -7.88
C ILE A 139 2.84 24.21 -7.66
N THR A 140 2.17 24.35 -6.49
CA THR A 140 1.35 25.53 -6.17
C THR A 140 1.26 25.75 -4.67
N GLU A 141 1.14 27.02 -4.25
CA GLU A 141 0.82 27.41 -2.87
C GLU A 141 -0.69 27.50 -2.63
N ASN A 142 -1.48 27.61 -3.69
CA ASN A 142 -2.93 27.78 -3.58
C ASN A 142 -3.58 26.50 -3.04
N TYR A 143 -4.24 26.63 -1.88
CA TYR A 143 -4.88 25.51 -1.16
C TYR A 143 -5.92 24.77 -2.02
N THR A 144 -6.77 25.52 -2.74
CA THR A 144 -7.85 24.96 -3.56
C THR A 144 -7.29 24.18 -4.76
N GLU A 145 -6.28 24.72 -5.45
CA GLU A 145 -5.63 24.04 -6.56
C GLU A 145 -4.84 22.80 -6.11
N ARG A 146 -4.23 22.84 -4.92
CA ARG A 146 -3.56 21.68 -4.31
C ARG A 146 -4.56 20.58 -3.97
N ALA A 147 -5.73 20.94 -3.41
CA ALA A 147 -6.80 19.98 -3.14
C ALA A 147 -7.35 19.35 -4.42
N ARG A 148 -7.58 20.16 -5.48
CA ARG A 148 -8.01 19.69 -6.79
C ARG A 148 -7.01 18.72 -7.43
N MET A 149 -5.72 19.06 -7.37
CA MET A 149 -4.62 18.22 -7.88
C MET A 149 -4.54 16.88 -7.14
N THR A 150 -4.67 16.89 -5.82
CA THR A 150 -4.69 15.67 -5.00
C THR A 150 -5.90 14.80 -5.29
N THR A 151 -7.08 15.40 -5.50
CA THR A 151 -8.30 14.65 -5.86
C THR A 151 -8.14 13.95 -7.21
N VAL A 152 -7.61 14.62 -8.22
CA VAL A 152 -7.35 14.01 -9.54
C VAL A 152 -6.31 12.91 -9.43
N ARG A 153 -5.24 13.11 -8.66
CA ARG A 153 -4.23 12.09 -8.36
C ARG A 153 -4.85 10.83 -7.76
N LEU A 154 -5.69 10.98 -6.75
CA LEU A 154 -6.38 9.85 -6.12
C LEU A 154 -7.26 9.10 -7.13
N GLY A 155 -7.92 9.81 -8.03
CA GLY A 155 -8.68 9.18 -9.12
C GLY A 155 -7.81 8.29 -10.01
N PHE A 156 -6.60 8.75 -10.38
CA PHE A 156 -5.62 7.95 -11.13
C PHE A 156 -5.11 6.75 -10.32
N SER A 157 -4.85 6.92 -9.02
CA SER A 157 -4.42 5.84 -8.13
C SER A 157 -5.46 4.72 -8.05
N ILE A 158 -6.73 5.09 -7.93
CA ILE A 158 -7.85 4.16 -7.88
C ILE A 158 -8.00 3.41 -9.22
N PHE A 159 -7.99 4.14 -10.33
CA PHE A 159 -8.04 3.55 -11.66
C PHE A 159 -6.87 2.58 -11.88
N ALA A 160 -5.65 3.00 -11.52
CA ALA A 160 -4.47 2.16 -11.56
C ALA A 160 -4.61 0.90 -10.71
N SER A 161 -5.18 1.00 -9.51
CA SER A 161 -5.40 -0.15 -8.63
C SER A 161 -6.28 -1.21 -9.29
N ILE A 162 -7.38 -0.80 -9.94
CA ILE A 162 -8.27 -1.72 -10.66
C ILE A 162 -7.55 -2.37 -11.84
N VAL A 163 -6.91 -1.56 -12.69
CA VAL A 163 -6.21 -2.05 -13.90
C VAL A 163 -5.05 -2.97 -13.52
N CYS A 164 -4.24 -2.59 -12.54
CA CYS A 164 -3.03 -3.31 -12.14
C CYS A 164 -3.33 -4.57 -11.30
N VAL A 165 -4.54 -4.76 -10.84
CA VAL A 165 -4.98 -6.04 -10.24
C VAL A 165 -5.61 -6.95 -11.29
N ALA A 166 -6.46 -6.41 -12.17
CA ALA A 166 -7.21 -7.22 -13.14
C ALA A 166 -6.40 -7.60 -14.40
N VAL A 167 -5.72 -6.62 -15.02
CA VAL A 167 -5.09 -6.83 -16.34
C VAL A 167 -3.83 -7.70 -16.31
N PRO A 168 -2.95 -7.63 -15.30
CA PRO A 168 -1.74 -8.47 -15.26
C PRO A 168 -2.03 -9.97 -15.35
N GLY A 169 -3.04 -10.45 -14.62
CA GLY A 169 -3.46 -11.86 -14.67
C GLY A 169 -3.91 -12.27 -16.06
N MET A 170 -4.70 -11.44 -16.75
CA MET A 170 -5.14 -11.71 -18.14
C MET A 170 -3.96 -11.81 -19.11
N ILE A 171 -2.92 -10.98 -18.93
CA ILE A 171 -1.71 -11.06 -19.76
C ILE A 171 -0.93 -12.33 -19.44
N ILE A 172 -0.77 -12.68 -18.16
CA ILE A 172 -0.06 -13.88 -17.74
C ILE A 172 -0.72 -15.13 -18.35
N ASP A 173 -2.05 -15.19 -18.36
CA ASP A 173 -2.83 -16.32 -18.89
C ASP A 173 -2.83 -16.39 -20.41
N ALA A 174 -2.64 -15.26 -21.11
CA ALA A 174 -2.59 -15.22 -22.57
C ALA A 174 -1.31 -15.87 -23.14
N PHE A 175 -0.29 -16.12 -22.31
CA PHE A 175 0.97 -16.73 -22.74
C PHE A 175 1.24 -18.01 -21.95
N GLU A 176 1.84 -19.00 -22.59
CA GLU A 176 2.18 -20.26 -21.94
C GLU A 176 3.34 -20.12 -20.94
N GLY A 177 3.18 -20.72 -19.78
CA GLY A 177 4.21 -20.84 -18.74
C GLY A 177 4.68 -19.49 -18.21
N THR A 178 5.99 -19.36 -18.03
CA THR A 178 6.62 -18.17 -17.43
C THR A 178 6.71 -16.96 -18.38
N LYS A 179 6.45 -17.14 -19.68
CA LYS A 179 6.49 -16.07 -20.68
C LYS A 179 5.46 -14.96 -20.39
N GLY A 180 4.32 -15.32 -19.78
CA GLY A 180 3.29 -14.39 -19.38
C GLY A 180 3.77 -13.36 -18.36
N TYR A 181 4.57 -13.77 -17.39
CA TYR A 181 5.17 -12.85 -16.41
C TYR A 181 6.15 -11.86 -17.06
N ILE A 182 6.94 -12.33 -18.02
CA ILE A 182 7.87 -11.48 -18.80
C ILE A 182 7.08 -10.46 -19.63
N ALA A 183 6.06 -10.90 -20.37
CA ALA A 183 5.22 -10.03 -21.19
C ALA A 183 4.52 -8.97 -20.32
N MET A 184 3.92 -9.38 -19.20
CA MET A 184 3.27 -8.50 -18.24
C MET A 184 4.25 -7.45 -17.68
N SER A 185 5.44 -7.87 -17.24
CA SER A 185 6.43 -6.97 -16.66
C SER A 185 6.94 -5.93 -17.66
N LEU A 186 7.12 -6.30 -18.92
CA LEU A 186 7.52 -5.37 -19.98
C LEU A 186 6.40 -4.39 -20.32
N ILE A 187 5.16 -4.87 -20.51
CA ILE A 187 4.02 -3.99 -20.82
C ILE A 187 3.79 -2.97 -19.72
N PHE A 188 3.67 -3.42 -18.47
CA PHE A 188 3.47 -2.51 -17.34
C PHE A 188 4.70 -1.64 -17.06
N GLY A 189 5.91 -2.20 -17.22
CA GLY A 189 7.15 -1.43 -17.13
C GLY A 189 7.18 -0.25 -18.11
N PHE A 190 6.80 -0.46 -19.38
CA PHE A 190 6.70 0.61 -20.36
C PHE A 190 5.59 1.60 -20.03
N VAL A 191 4.42 1.17 -19.59
CA VAL A 191 3.33 2.06 -19.16
C VAL A 191 3.79 2.94 -17.98
N PHE A 192 4.40 2.35 -16.96
CA PHE A 192 4.91 3.08 -15.80
C PHE A 192 6.03 4.05 -16.15
N MET A 193 6.94 3.66 -17.05
CA MET A 193 7.96 4.53 -17.60
C MET A 193 7.34 5.75 -18.29
N LEU A 194 6.36 5.54 -19.18
CA LEU A 194 5.68 6.64 -19.88
C LEU A 194 4.96 7.57 -18.89
N CYS A 195 4.25 7.02 -17.91
CA CYS A 195 3.59 7.81 -16.86
C CYS A 195 4.60 8.67 -16.08
N THR A 196 5.75 8.09 -15.71
CA THR A 196 6.83 8.80 -15.02
C THR A 196 7.46 9.91 -15.90
N LEU A 197 7.69 9.62 -17.18
CA LEU A 197 8.20 10.60 -18.15
C LEU A 197 7.24 11.77 -18.34
N VAL A 198 5.93 11.50 -18.51
CA VAL A 198 4.90 12.55 -18.65
C VAL A 198 4.93 13.47 -17.43
N THR A 199 4.94 12.92 -16.22
CA THR A 199 5.02 13.74 -15.01
C THR A 199 6.34 14.51 -14.92
N GLY A 200 7.48 13.85 -15.16
CA GLY A 200 8.80 14.47 -15.12
C GLY A 200 8.97 15.63 -16.13
N LEU A 201 8.35 15.54 -17.29
CA LEU A 201 8.46 16.58 -18.34
C LEU A 201 7.47 17.74 -18.11
N PHE A 202 6.23 17.45 -17.71
CA PHE A 202 5.13 18.43 -17.74
C PHE A 202 4.69 18.96 -16.38
N ALA A 203 4.94 18.24 -15.27
CA ALA A 203 4.57 18.67 -13.92
C ALA A 203 5.65 19.58 -13.32
N LYS A 204 5.84 20.78 -13.88
CA LYS A 204 6.88 21.72 -13.45
C LYS A 204 6.58 22.28 -12.06
N GLU A 205 7.64 22.49 -11.26
CA GLU A 205 7.57 23.20 -9.99
C GLU A 205 7.12 24.65 -10.23
N GLY A 206 6.25 25.15 -9.35
CA GLY A 206 5.77 26.56 -9.38
C GLY A 206 6.37 27.41 -8.26
N ILE A 207 6.95 26.77 -7.24
CA ILE A 207 7.52 27.42 -6.08
C ILE A 207 9.06 27.43 -6.19
N PRO A 208 9.75 28.52 -5.83
CA PRO A 208 11.21 28.59 -5.85
C PRO A 208 11.85 27.51 -4.96
N ALA A 209 13.03 27.04 -5.36
CA ALA A 209 13.78 26.08 -4.55
C ALA A 209 14.22 26.69 -3.20
N PRO A 210 14.20 25.93 -2.10
CA PRO A 210 14.71 26.40 -0.82
C PRO A 210 16.23 26.66 -0.91
N LYS A 211 16.73 27.60 -0.11
CA LYS A 211 18.15 27.99 -0.12
C LYS A 211 19.08 26.97 0.56
N LYS A 212 18.55 26.18 1.48
CA LYS A 212 19.30 25.18 2.28
C LYS A 212 18.47 23.93 2.48
N VAL A 213 19.12 22.79 2.64
CA VAL A 213 18.54 21.53 3.06
C VAL A 213 18.73 21.41 4.57
N GLU A 214 17.68 21.09 5.31
CA GLU A 214 17.79 20.78 6.71
C GLU A 214 18.46 19.42 6.90
N PRO A 215 19.41 19.27 7.86
CA PRO A 215 20.09 18.00 8.08
C PRO A 215 19.10 16.97 8.64
N PHE A 216 19.21 15.75 8.11
CA PHE A 216 18.49 14.60 8.66
C PHE A 216 19.09 14.23 10.03
N VAL A 217 18.28 14.30 11.08
CA VAL A 217 18.70 13.99 12.46
C VAL A 217 17.96 12.75 12.94
N LEU A 218 18.67 11.70 13.27
CA LEU A 218 18.09 10.41 13.71
C LEU A 218 17.24 10.55 14.99
N SER A 219 17.55 11.53 15.85
CA SER A 219 16.76 11.81 17.06
C SER A 219 15.31 12.16 16.76
N ASN A 220 15.03 12.74 15.58
CA ASN A 220 13.69 13.10 15.15
C ASN A 220 12.77 11.88 14.96
N PHE A 221 13.35 10.68 14.76
CA PHE A 221 12.59 9.43 14.69
C PHE A 221 12.02 8.96 16.04
N ILE A 222 12.61 9.38 17.16
CA ILE A 222 12.19 8.94 18.50
C ILE A 222 11.16 9.90 19.11
N ARG A 223 11.24 11.19 18.78
CA ARG A 223 10.35 12.24 19.33
C ARG A 223 8.84 11.93 19.16
N PRO A 224 8.33 11.44 18.01
CA PRO A 224 6.91 11.14 17.85
C PRO A 224 6.36 10.12 18.85
N PHE A 225 7.19 9.16 19.29
CA PHE A 225 6.77 8.16 20.28
C PHE A 225 6.52 8.72 21.68
N GLN A 226 6.97 9.95 21.98
CA GLN A 226 6.68 10.62 23.24
C GLN A 226 5.21 11.08 23.30
N VAL A 227 4.57 11.30 22.14
CA VAL A 227 3.19 11.75 22.05
C VAL A 227 2.24 10.56 22.18
N LYS A 228 1.43 10.51 23.27
CA LYS A 228 0.49 9.40 23.55
C LYS A 228 -0.49 9.17 22.40
N VAL A 229 -1.07 10.26 21.87
CA VAL A 229 -2.04 10.20 20.76
C VAL A 229 -1.39 9.67 19.48
N PHE A 230 -0.11 9.97 19.22
CA PHE A 230 0.62 9.41 18.09
C PHE A 230 0.82 7.89 18.23
N ARG A 231 1.14 7.39 19.42
CA ARG A 231 1.25 5.92 19.65
C ARG A 231 -0.08 5.21 19.41
N GLN A 232 -1.21 5.79 19.84
CA GLN A 232 -2.54 5.24 19.56
C GLN A 232 -2.86 5.27 18.06
N TYR A 233 -2.59 6.39 17.39
CA TYR A 233 -2.71 6.50 15.93
C TYR A 233 -1.89 5.45 15.20
N LEU A 234 -0.63 5.27 15.59
CA LEU A 234 0.28 4.31 15.00
C LEU A 234 -0.26 2.87 15.13
N LEU A 235 -0.80 2.49 16.29
CA LEU A 235 -1.42 1.18 16.48
C LEU A 235 -2.66 0.99 15.59
N ILE A 236 -3.53 2.00 15.48
CA ILE A 236 -4.70 1.95 14.58
C ILE A 236 -4.24 1.75 13.12
N LEU A 237 -3.23 2.50 12.69
CA LEU A 237 -2.63 2.41 11.35
C LEU A 237 -2.02 1.01 11.11
N LEU A 238 -1.21 0.51 12.05
CA LEU A 238 -0.56 -0.80 11.98
C LEU A 238 -1.58 -1.92 11.86
N CYS A 239 -2.61 -1.94 12.70
CA CYS A 239 -3.65 -2.96 12.64
C CYS A 239 -4.33 -3.04 11.27
N CYS A 240 -4.64 -1.89 10.67
CA CYS A 240 -5.24 -1.82 9.34
C CYS A 240 -4.24 -2.28 8.26
N GLN A 241 -3.05 -1.70 8.23
CA GLN A 241 -2.09 -1.89 7.15
C GLN A 241 -1.51 -3.31 7.11
N VAL A 242 -1.23 -3.92 8.29
CA VAL A 242 -0.77 -5.31 8.36
C VAL A 242 -1.86 -6.27 7.88
N THR A 243 -3.12 -6.04 8.31
CA THR A 243 -4.24 -6.86 7.83
C THR A 243 -4.41 -6.75 6.32
N MET A 244 -4.35 -5.54 5.76
CA MET A 244 -4.44 -5.35 4.31
C MET A 244 -3.32 -6.06 3.54
N ALA A 245 -2.08 -6.02 4.04
CA ALA A 245 -0.96 -6.71 3.41
C ALA A 245 -1.14 -8.23 3.40
N ILE A 246 -1.55 -8.81 4.54
CA ILE A 246 -1.82 -10.25 4.66
C ILE A 246 -2.96 -10.67 3.71
N MET A 247 -4.07 -9.94 3.72
CA MET A 247 -5.23 -10.25 2.88
C MET A 247 -4.91 -10.13 1.39
N SER A 248 -4.18 -9.09 0.98
CA SER A 248 -3.76 -8.92 -0.41
C SER A 248 -2.88 -10.08 -0.90
N ALA A 249 -1.91 -10.50 -0.09
CA ALA A 249 -1.00 -11.58 -0.46
C ALA A 249 -1.71 -12.95 -0.53
N LEU A 250 -2.67 -13.20 0.36
CA LEU A 250 -3.35 -14.49 0.44
C LEU A 250 -4.61 -14.61 -0.43
N PHE A 251 -5.12 -13.51 -0.94
CA PHE A 251 -6.38 -13.51 -1.69
C PHE A 251 -6.35 -14.49 -2.87
N PHE A 252 -5.34 -14.44 -3.72
CA PHE A 252 -5.21 -15.34 -4.85
C PHE A 252 -4.88 -16.78 -4.41
N PHE A 253 -4.09 -16.97 -3.35
CA PHE A 253 -3.87 -18.30 -2.80
C PHE A 253 -5.18 -18.95 -2.32
N TYR A 254 -6.06 -18.18 -1.67
CA TYR A 254 -7.38 -18.68 -1.25
C TYR A 254 -8.26 -19.02 -2.45
N VAL A 255 -8.35 -18.12 -3.43
CA VAL A 255 -9.20 -18.36 -4.60
C VAL A 255 -8.69 -19.55 -5.41
N ASP A 256 -7.39 -19.61 -5.65
CA ASP A 256 -6.79 -20.60 -6.53
C ASP A 256 -6.70 -22.00 -5.89
N PHE A 257 -6.33 -22.09 -4.63
CA PHE A 257 -6.03 -23.38 -4.02
C PHE A 257 -7.13 -23.92 -3.12
N TYR A 258 -8.15 -23.11 -2.82
CA TYR A 258 -9.28 -23.56 -2.03
C TYR A 258 -10.61 -23.37 -2.76
N PHE A 259 -10.98 -22.15 -3.12
CA PHE A 259 -12.31 -21.86 -3.65
C PHE A 259 -12.55 -22.48 -5.04
N CYS A 260 -11.60 -22.32 -5.95
CA CYS A 260 -11.66 -22.83 -7.32
C CYS A 260 -10.97 -24.18 -7.52
N ARG A 261 -10.68 -24.93 -6.46
CA ARG A 261 -9.91 -26.20 -6.56
C ARG A 261 -10.55 -27.23 -7.49
N GLU A 262 -11.88 -27.21 -7.66
CA GLU A 262 -12.64 -28.15 -8.51
C GLU A 262 -12.72 -27.70 -9.98
N LEU A 263 -12.34 -26.45 -10.28
CA LEU A 263 -12.26 -25.96 -11.65
C LEU A 263 -10.95 -26.42 -12.31
N THR A 264 -11.09 -27.32 -13.28
CA THR A 264 -9.96 -28.00 -13.95
C THR A 264 -9.27 -27.14 -15.03
N ALA A 265 -9.88 -26.07 -15.49
CA ALA A 265 -9.36 -25.24 -16.57
C ALA A 265 -8.76 -23.93 -16.04
N GLY A 266 -7.46 -23.69 -16.34
CA GLY A 266 -6.71 -22.54 -15.82
C GLY A 266 -7.32 -21.18 -16.09
N GLY A 267 -7.94 -20.95 -17.27
CA GLY A 267 -8.48 -19.64 -17.63
C GLY A 267 -9.71 -19.18 -16.83
N GLU A 268 -10.67 -20.08 -16.56
CA GLU A 268 -11.86 -19.74 -15.77
C GLU A 268 -11.51 -19.48 -14.32
N ARG A 269 -10.56 -20.22 -13.74
CA ARG A 269 -10.08 -20.09 -12.39
C ARG A 269 -9.48 -18.71 -12.12
N ASN A 270 -8.60 -18.27 -13.01
CA ASN A 270 -7.92 -16.97 -12.88
C ASN A 270 -8.90 -15.80 -12.99
N MET A 271 -9.90 -15.91 -13.88
CA MET A 271 -10.94 -14.89 -14.04
C MET A 271 -11.76 -14.70 -12.76
N VAL A 272 -12.08 -15.77 -12.02
CA VAL A 272 -12.83 -15.68 -10.75
C VAL A 272 -12.06 -14.86 -9.73
N GLY A 273 -10.76 -15.08 -9.57
CA GLY A 273 -9.91 -14.29 -8.66
C GLY A 273 -9.81 -12.83 -9.07
N LEU A 274 -9.59 -12.57 -10.37
CA LEU A 274 -9.47 -11.22 -10.92
C LEU A 274 -10.75 -10.40 -10.74
N PHE A 275 -11.91 -10.96 -11.08
CA PHE A 275 -13.21 -10.30 -10.89
C PHE A 275 -13.51 -10.10 -9.40
N GLY A 276 -13.21 -11.08 -8.54
CA GLY A 276 -13.34 -10.95 -7.10
C GLY A 276 -12.52 -9.79 -6.53
N ALA A 277 -11.24 -9.68 -6.90
CA ALA A 277 -10.38 -8.58 -6.50
C ALA A 277 -10.88 -7.23 -7.05
N ALA A 278 -11.27 -7.16 -8.33
CA ALA A 278 -11.80 -5.94 -8.94
C ALA A 278 -13.08 -5.46 -8.25
N ILE A 279 -13.99 -6.37 -7.89
CA ILE A 279 -15.22 -6.06 -7.14
C ILE A 279 -14.87 -5.55 -5.73
N MET A 280 -13.93 -6.18 -5.05
CA MET A 280 -13.49 -5.78 -3.71
C MET A 280 -12.94 -4.34 -3.74
N PHE A 281 -12.06 -3.99 -4.68
CA PHE A 281 -11.54 -2.62 -4.82
C PHE A 281 -12.61 -1.63 -5.29
N GLY A 282 -13.45 -2.02 -6.23
CA GLY A 282 -14.58 -1.20 -6.69
C GLY A 282 -15.50 -0.81 -5.54
N MET A 283 -15.85 -1.77 -4.67
CA MET A 283 -16.69 -1.52 -3.50
C MET A 283 -16.00 -0.64 -2.45
N GLN A 284 -14.68 -0.70 -2.29
CA GLN A 284 -13.96 0.24 -1.42
C GLN A 284 -14.20 1.69 -1.87
N ILE A 285 -14.20 1.95 -3.19
CA ILE A 285 -14.45 3.29 -3.75
C ILE A 285 -15.90 3.70 -3.53
N VAL A 286 -16.85 2.83 -3.86
CA VAL A 286 -18.29 3.08 -3.69
C VAL A 286 -18.65 3.35 -2.24
N ALA A 287 -17.94 2.73 -1.30
CA ALA A 287 -18.15 2.91 0.14
C ALA A 287 -17.61 4.26 0.67
N LEU A 288 -16.59 4.89 0.04
CA LEU A 288 -15.99 6.13 0.52
C LEU A 288 -17.00 7.25 0.77
N PRO A 289 -17.93 7.59 -0.16
CA PRO A 289 -18.93 8.62 0.09
C PRO A 289 -19.84 8.30 1.27
N VAL A 290 -20.16 7.03 1.50
CA VAL A 290 -20.96 6.57 2.63
C VAL A 290 -20.23 6.83 3.95
N TYR A 291 -18.96 6.41 4.04
CA TYR A 291 -18.14 6.63 5.22
C TYR A 291 -17.85 8.11 5.48
N LEU A 292 -17.62 8.93 4.45
CA LEU A 292 -17.47 10.38 4.61
C LEU A 292 -18.73 11.04 5.18
N ARG A 293 -19.94 10.61 4.76
CA ARG A 293 -21.21 11.08 5.35
C ARG A 293 -21.35 10.60 6.79
N LEU A 294 -20.91 9.38 7.09
CA LEU A 294 -20.98 8.79 8.43
C LEU A 294 -20.03 9.51 9.40
N ILE A 295 -18.82 9.89 8.97
CA ILE A 295 -17.88 10.71 9.76
C ILE A 295 -18.54 12.03 10.19
N LYS A 296 -19.27 12.69 9.29
CA LYS A 296 -19.96 13.96 9.60
C LYS A 296 -21.08 13.79 10.63
N LYS A 297 -21.73 12.62 10.68
CA LYS A 297 -22.87 12.35 11.59
C LYS A 297 -22.45 11.72 12.92
N THR A 298 -21.27 11.08 12.98
CA THR A 298 -20.83 10.34 14.19
C THR A 298 -19.44 10.81 14.63
N SER A 299 -18.44 9.94 14.55
CA SER A 299 -17.05 10.26 14.82
C SER A 299 -16.13 9.41 13.95
N LYS A 300 -14.88 9.86 13.75
CA LYS A 300 -13.87 9.14 12.98
C LYS A 300 -13.64 7.72 13.55
N THR A 301 -13.52 7.59 14.86
CA THR A 301 -13.31 6.29 15.55
C THR A 301 -14.49 5.34 15.40
N LYS A 302 -15.74 5.83 15.50
CA LYS A 302 -16.93 4.99 15.27
C LYS A 302 -16.99 4.44 13.86
N VAL A 303 -16.58 5.22 12.88
CA VAL A 303 -16.51 4.79 11.48
C VAL A 303 -15.47 3.68 11.29
N TYR A 304 -14.30 3.80 11.92
CA TYR A 304 -13.31 2.72 11.95
C TYR A 304 -13.90 1.44 12.53
N ILE A 305 -14.59 1.53 13.68
CA ILE A 305 -15.21 0.37 14.35
C ILE A 305 -16.25 -0.29 13.44
N ILE A 306 -17.16 0.48 12.84
CA ILE A 306 -18.20 -0.06 11.95
C ILE A 306 -17.58 -0.80 10.77
N GLY A 307 -16.61 -0.19 10.07
CA GLY A 307 -15.92 -0.84 8.95
C GLY A 307 -15.17 -2.11 9.39
N SER A 308 -14.47 -2.05 10.53
CA SER A 308 -13.74 -3.20 11.08
C SER A 308 -14.66 -4.37 11.43
N VAL A 309 -15.83 -4.11 12.03
CA VAL A 309 -16.82 -5.15 12.34
C VAL A 309 -17.35 -5.83 11.08
N ILE A 310 -17.66 -5.03 10.04
CA ILE A 310 -18.10 -5.58 8.74
C ILE A 310 -16.97 -6.43 8.12
N TRP A 311 -15.73 -5.95 8.17
CA TRP A 311 -14.58 -6.69 7.65
C TRP A 311 -14.34 -7.99 8.40
N ILE A 312 -14.34 -7.98 9.74
CA ILE A 312 -14.21 -9.18 10.57
C ILE A 312 -15.33 -10.18 10.25
N ALA A 313 -16.59 -9.72 10.21
CA ALA A 313 -17.73 -10.58 9.91
C ALA A 313 -17.60 -11.24 8.53
N SER A 314 -17.23 -10.48 7.50
CA SER A 314 -17.03 -11.03 6.15
C SER A 314 -15.83 -11.98 6.09
N ALA A 315 -14.74 -11.70 6.82
CA ALA A 315 -13.59 -12.60 6.89
C ALA A 315 -13.92 -13.94 7.59
N LEU A 316 -14.77 -13.91 8.61
CA LEU A 316 -15.23 -15.15 9.27
C LEU A 316 -16.12 -16.01 8.36
N VAL A 317 -16.84 -15.41 7.41
CA VAL A 317 -17.61 -16.17 6.41
C VAL A 317 -16.68 -17.03 5.53
N VAL A 318 -15.43 -16.66 5.34
CA VAL A 318 -14.42 -17.47 4.61
C VAL A 318 -14.27 -18.87 5.22
N LEU A 319 -14.44 -19.02 6.56
CA LEU A 319 -14.34 -20.31 7.26
C LEU A 319 -15.46 -21.28 6.89
N VAL A 320 -16.64 -20.77 6.56
CA VAL A 320 -17.83 -21.59 6.30
C VAL A 320 -18.19 -21.68 4.82
N LEU A 321 -17.51 -20.93 3.98
CA LEU A 321 -17.75 -20.92 2.54
C LEU A 321 -17.17 -22.20 1.91
N PRO A 322 -17.98 -23.13 1.40
CA PRO A 322 -17.47 -24.38 0.83
C PRO A 322 -16.77 -24.12 -0.52
N SER A 323 -15.81 -24.98 -0.84
CA SER A 323 -15.20 -25.01 -2.18
C SER A 323 -16.20 -25.49 -3.24
N GLY A 324 -16.02 -25.07 -4.50
CA GLY A 324 -16.82 -25.55 -5.64
C GLY A 324 -18.22 -24.94 -5.76
N ILE A 325 -18.61 -23.99 -4.91
CA ILE A 325 -19.87 -23.25 -5.09
C ILE A 325 -19.75 -22.17 -6.16
N SER A 326 -20.89 -21.64 -6.61
CA SER A 326 -20.97 -20.59 -7.60
C SER A 326 -20.07 -19.37 -7.24
N ALA A 327 -19.30 -18.87 -8.23
CA ALA A 327 -18.45 -17.67 -8.10
C ALA A 327 -19.20 -16.43 -7.59
N GLY A 328 -20.52 -16.37 -7.78
CA GLY A 328 -21.38 -15.29 -7.28
C GLY A 328 -21.28 -15.09 -5.76
N TRP A 329 -21.09 -16.16 -4.98
CA TRP A 329 -20.90 -16.05 -3.53
C TRP A 329 -19.55 -15.41 -3.17
N LEU A 330 -18.49 -15.73 -3.92
CA LEU A 330 -17.19 -15.07 -3.75
C LEU A 330 -17.28 -13.59 -4.09
N TYR A 331 -17.99 -13.24 -5.16
CA TYR A 331 -18.17 -11.83 -5.57
C TYR A 331 -18.98 -11.04 -4.53
N LEU A 332 -20.04 -11.64 -3.97
CA LEU A 332 -20.79 -11.03 -2.88
C LEU A 332 -19.91 -10.82 -1.64
N LEU A 333 -19.15 -11.85 -1.27
CA LEU A 333 -18.20 -11.77 -0.14
C LEU A 333 -17.14 -10.69 -0.39
N ALA A 334 -16.54 -10.64 -1.57
CA ALA A 334 -15.57 -9.63 -1.96
C ALA A 334 -16.15 -8.20 -1.90
N ALA A 335 -17.42 -8.03 -2.31
CA ALA A 335 -18.11 -6.75 -2.22
C ALA A 335 -18.31 -6.31 -0.76
N VAL A 336 -18.77 -7.20 0.12
CA VAL A 336 -18.96 -6.90 1.55
C VAL A 336 -17.61 -6.64 2.24
N MET A 337 -16.58 -7.42 1.93
CA MET A 337 -15.22 -7.18 2.43
C MET A 337 -14.69 -5.82 1.97
N GLY A 338 -14.82 -5.48 0.68
CA GLY A 338 -14.41 -4.20 0.14
C GLY A 338 -15.09 -3.02 0.82
N PHE A 339 -16.39 -3.15 1.08
CA PHE A 339 -17.14 -2.16 1.87
C PHE A 339 -16.55 -2.05 3.29
N GLY A 340 -16.32 -3.17 3.98
CA GLY A 340 -15.75 -3.20 5.33
C GLY A 340 -14.34 -2.60 5.41
N ILE A 341 -13.46 -2.89 4.45
CA ILE A 341 -12.07 -2.41 4.38
C ILE A 341 -12.01 -0.87 4.23
N SER A 342 -12.95 -0.28 3.49
CA SER A 342 -12.93 1.15 3.15
C SER A 342 -12.95 2.07 4.39
N GLY A 343 -13.71 1.72 5.44
CA GLY A 343 -13.76 2.48 6.68
C GLY A 343 -12.40 2.53 7.40
N PRO A 344 -11.86 1.39 7.84
CA PRO A 344 -10.54 1.33 8.47
C PRO A 344 -9.41 1.89 7.60
N GLY A 345 -9.48 1.72 6.28
CA GLY A 345 -8.50 2.28 5.36
C GLY A 345 -8.51 3.81 5.29
N LEU A 346 -9.68 4.44 5.41
CA LEU A 346 -9.84 5.90 5.37
C LEU A 346 -9.40 6.59 6.67
N ILE A 347 -9.75 6.01 7.82
CA ILE A 347 -9.68 6.71 9.11
C ILE A 347 -8.25 7.07 9.54
N PRO A 348 -7.21 6.24 9.43
CA PRO A 348 -5.86 6.66 9.77
C PRO A 348 -5.41 7.93 9.03
N HIS A 349 -5.75 8.04 7.76
CA HIS A 349 -5.43 9.24 6.98
C HIS A 349 -6.26 10.46 7.42
N ALA A 350 -7.51 10.24 7.87
CA ALA A 350 -8.39 11.32 8.34
C ALA A 350 -8.03 11.85 9.73
N ILE A 351 -7.48 11.03 10.61
CA ILE A 351 -7.06 11.44 11.97
C ILE A 351 -5.62 11.96 12.01
N TYR A 352 -4.82 11.70 10.98
CA TYR A 352 -3.41 12.07 10.95
C TYR A 352 -3.17 13.57 11.21
N ALA A 353 -3.94 14.44 10.56
CA ALA A 353 -3.82 15.88 10.74
C ALA A 353 -4.09 16.31 12.20
N ASP A 354 -5.12 15.74 12.83
CA ASP A 354 -5.49 16.02 14.22
C ASP A 354 -4.35 15.59 15.18
N VAL A 355 -3.69 14.45 14.88
CA VAL A 355 -2.55 13.95 15.66
C VAL A 355 -1.33 14.86 15.54
N VAL A 356 -1.10 15.43 14.34
CA VAL A 356 -0.02 16.40 14.11
C VAL A 356 -0.24 17.68 14.92
N ASP A 357 -1.49 18.15 15.03
CA ASP A 357 -1.82 19.33 15.83
C ASP A 357 -1.57 19.10 17.34
N VAL A 358 -1.87 17.90 17.86
CA VAL A 358 -1.50 17.51 19.23
C VAL A 358 0.02 17.45 19.40
N GLY A 359 0.73 16.89 18.40
CA GLY A 359 2.19 16.88 18.39
C GLY A 359 2.79 18.29 18.42
N HIS A 360 2.22 19.23 17.65
CA HIS A 360 2.61 20.63 17.67
C HIS A 360 2.36 21.28 19.04
N LEU A 361 1.22 20.98 19.68
CA LEU A 361 0.92 21.48 21.02
C LEU A 361 1.92 20.98 22.07
N GLN A 362 2.30 19.70 22.02
CA GLN A 362 3.16 19.06 23.01
C GLN A 362 4.66 19.36 22.80
N LEU A 363 5.11 19.43 21.54
CA LEU A 363 6.54 19.56 21.18
C LEU A 363 6.91 21.00 20.80
N SER A 364 5.93 21.90 20.71
CA SER A 364 6.10 23.32 20.34
C SER A 364 6.74 23.55 18.96
N GLU A 365 6.77 22.55 18.12
CA GLU A 365 7.36 22.57 16.78
C GLU A 365 6.43 21.91 15.75
N ARG A 366 6.56 22.25 14.47
CA ARG A 366 5.82 21.59 13.39
C ARG A 366 6.45 20.22 13.07
N VAL A 367 5.80 19.14 13.52
CA VAL A 367 6.32 17.75 13.46
C VAL A 367 5.68 16.88 12.39
N ALA A 368 4.90 17.46 11.47
CA ALA A 368 4.16 16.70 10.47
C ALA A 368 5.04 15.74 9.64
N GLY A 369 6.18 16.21 9.17
CA GLY A 369 7.11 15.37 8.38
C GLY A 369 7.71 14.23 9.20
N GLU A 370 8.10 14.49 10.45
CA GLU A 370 8.64 13.48 11.36
C GLU A 370 7.60 12.38 11.65
N PHE A 371 6.36 12.79 11.98
CA PHE A 371 5.25 11.86 12.25
C PHE A 371 4.92 10.99 11.04
N ALA A 372 4.86 11.58 9.83
CA ALA A 372 4.63 10.83 8.62
C ALA A 372 5.75 9.82 8.33
N GLY A 373 7.01 10.25 8.47
CA GLY A 373 8.18 9.40 8.22
C GLY A 373 8.23 8.21 9.18
N VAL A 374 8.03 8.44 10.48
CA VAL A 374 8.00 7.38 11.50
C VAL A 374 6.83 6.43 11.29
N ALA A 375 5.64 6.96 10.98
CA ALA A 375 4.47 6.13 10.70
C ALA A 375 4.70 5.25 9.47
N ASN A 376 5.19 5.83 8.37
CA ASN A 376 5.47 5.10 7.12
C ASN A 376 6.51 4.00 7.33
N PHE A 377 7.63 4.31 7.96
CA PHE A 377 8.66 3.34 8.30
C PHE A 377 8.10 2.19 9.15
N THR A 378 7.38 2.52 10.22
CA THR A 378 6.89 1.52 11.18
C THR A 378 5.86 0.59 10.54
N TYR A 379 4.90 1.09 9.77
CA TYR A 379 3.92 0.20 9.16
C TYR A 379 4.53 -0.64 8.02
N THR A 380 5.48 -0.10 7.26
CA THR A 380 6.18 -0.86 6.21
C THR A 380 6.94 -2.05 6.79
N VAL A 381 7.68 -1.83 7.87
CA VAL A 381 8.39 -2.91 8.57
C VAL A 381 7.41 -3.92 9.17
N ALA A 382 6.33 -3.45 9.79
CA ALA A 382 5.33 -4.35 10.38
C ALA A 382 4.59 -5.19 9.33
N GLN A 383 4.26 -4.63 8.17
CA GLN A 383 3.70 -5.38 7.04
C GLN A 383 4.66 -6.46 6.55
N ALA A 384 5.94 -6.11 6.42
CA ALA A 384 6.97 -7.04 5.97
C ALA A 384 7.13 -8.23 6.91
N ILE A 385 7.20 -7.97 8.21
CA ILE A 385 7.29 -9.01 9.25
C ILE A 385 6.01 -9.87 9.25
N GLY A 386 4.84 -9.23 9.23
CA GLY A 386 3.54 -9.92 9.23
C GLY A 386 3.42 -10.88 8.03
N LEU A 387 3.77 -10.41 6.84
CA LEU A 387 3.72 -11.23 5.64
C LEU A 387 4.74 -12.38 5.66
N SER A 388 5.96 -12.13 6.17
CA SER A 388 6.97 -13.18 6.32
C SER A 388 6.51 -14.31 7.27
N ILE A 389 5.89 -13.95 8.40
CA ILE A 389 5.32 -14.91 9.33
C ILE A 389 4.22 -15.75 8.65
N VAL A 390 3.32 -15.09 7.92
CA VAL A 390 2.23 -15.77 7.20
C VAL A 390 2.75 -16.76 6.16
N MET A 391 3.71 -16.33 5.33
CA MET A 391 4.33 -17.22 4.33
C MET A 391 5.08 -18.39 4.98
N SER A 392 5.73 -18.15 6.13
CA SER A 392 6.38 -19.22 6.90
C SER A 392 5.38 -20.25 7.46
N ILE A 393 4.22 -19.80 7.95
CA ILE A 393 3.16 -20.69 8.43
C ILE A 393 2.62 -21.56 7.28
N ILE A 394 2.38 -20.96 6.11
CA ILE A 394 1.90 -21.68 4.92
C ILE A 394 2.94 -22.72 4.46
N GLY A 395 4.21 -22.33 4.43
CA GLY A 395 5.29 -23.25 4.11
C GLY A 395 5.41 -24.41 5.10
N ALA A 396 5.33 -24.13 6.42
CA ALA A 396 5.34 -25.14 7.47
C ALA A 396 4.10 -26.07 7.41
N ALA A 397 2.97 -25.57 6.91
CA ALA A 397 1.77 -26.37 6.66
C ALA A 397 1.90 -27.33 5.45
N GLY A 398 3.05 -27.34 4.79
CA GLY A 398 3.35 -28.27 3.69
C GLY A 398 2.83 -27.80 2.33
N PHE A 399 2.76 -26.48 2.09
CA PHE A 399 2.40 -25.96 0.77
C PHE A 399 3.36 -26.50 -0.28
N VAL A 400 2.81 -27.13 -1.33
CA VAL A 400 3.58 -27.71 -2.42
C VAL A 400 3.77 -26.67 -3.50
N GLU A 401 5.04 -26.39 -3.80
CA GLU A 401 5.44 -25.44 -4.84
C GLU A 401 5.20 -26.05 -6.21
N GLN A 402 4.76 -25.22 -7.16
CA GLN A 402 4.57 -25.65 -8.55
C GLN A 402 5.74 -25.14 -9.37
N ASP A 403 6.38 -26.03 -10.12
CA ASP A 403 7.35 -25.62 -11.13
C ASP A 403 6.60 -25.39 -12.46
N ILE A 404 6.36 -24.14 -12.82
CA ILE A 404 5.69 -23.74 -14.07
C ILE A 404 6.65 -23.79 -15.26
N SER A 405 7.95 -24.07 -15.04
CA SER A 405 8.98 -24.06 -16.09
C SER A 405 8.81 -25.14 -17.15
N GLU A 406 8.06 -26.21 -16.88
CA GLU A 406 7.89 -27.37 -17.78
C GLU A 406 6.59 -27.38 -18.62
N GLY A 407 5.97 -26.24 -18.87
CA GLY A 407 4.80 -26.12 -19.76
C GLY A 407 3.51 -26.77 -19.21
N ALA A 408 2.38 -26.06 -19.30
CA ALA A 408 1.06 -26.42 -18.81
C ALA A 408 1.04 -26.78 -17.30
N ALA A 409 0.74 -25.80 -16.48
CA ALA A 409 0.58 -25.92 -15.04
C ALA A 409 -0.33 -27.11 -14.70
N LYS A 410 0.24 -28.26 -14.32
CA LYS A 410 -0.50 -29.28 -13.60
C LYS A 410 -0.93 -28.61 -12.29
N VAL A 411 -2.22 -28.38 -12.13
CA VAL A 411 -2.77 -27.91 -10.87
C VAL A 411 -2.48 -28.97 -9.81
N VAL A 412 -1.40 -28.77 -9.06
CA VAL A 412 -1.10 -29.65 -7.91
C VAL A 412 -2.12 -29.32 -6.83
N SER A 413 -2.94 -30.32 -6.46
CA SER A 413 -3.85 -30.19 -5.33
C SER A 413 -3.01 -29.98 -4.07
N GLN A 414 -3.25 -28.86 -3.38
CA GLN A 414 -2.54 -28.55 -2.14
C GLN A 414 -3.00 -29.50 -1.01
N PRO A 415 -2.09 -29.88 -0.08
CA PRO A 415 -2.46 -30.63 1.11
C PRO A 415 -3.53 -29.90 1.92
N LEU A 416 -4.40 -30.67 2.59
CA LEU A 416 -5.49 -30.12 3.41
C LEU A 416 -4.94 -29.20 4.51
N SER A 417 -3.76 -29.50 5.06
CA SER A 417 -3.06 -28.65 6.04
C SER A 417 -2.76 -27.25 5.51
N ALA A 418 -2.24 -27.14 4.27
CA ALA A 418 -1.92 -25.87 3.65
C ALA A 418 -3.20 -25.07 3.31
N GLN A 419 -4.24 -25.75 2.78
CA GLN A 419 -5.54 -25.12 2.52
C GLN A 419 -6.16 -24.58 3.81
N THR A 420 -6.14 -25.39 4.88
CA THR A 420 -6.66 -24.99 6.20
C THR A 420 -5.87 -23.81 6.77
N ALA A 421 -4.54 -23.78 6.62
CA ALA A 421 -3.71 -22.67 7.07
C ALA A 421 -4.09 -21.36 6.33
N ILE A 422 -4.26 -21.39 5.01
CA ILE A 422 -4.68 -20.23 4.22
C ILE A 422 -6.03 -19.68 4.71
N ILE A 423 -7.04 -20.55 4.87
CA ILE A 423 -8.38 -20.17 5.31
C ILE A 423 -8.33 -19.57 6.72
N LEU A 424 -7.64 -20.24 7.65
CA LEU A 424 -7.52 -19.78 9.03
C LEU A 424 -6.84 -18.43 9.13
N ILE A 425 -5.75 -18.18 8.37
CA ILE A 425 -5.06 -16.90 8.38
C ILE A 425 -5.96 -15.80 7.80
N MET A 426 -6.66 -16.08 6.69
CA MET A 426 -7.59 -15.11 6.09
C MET A 426 -8.74 -14.72 7.03
N ALA A 427 -9.20 -15.61 7.87
CA ALA A 427 -10.25 -15.32 8.85
C ALA A 427 -9.71 -14.70 10.15
N LEU A 428 -8.62 -15.25 10.68
CA LEU A 428 -8.09 -14.86 11.99
C LEU A 428 -7.24 -13.58 11.95
N ALA A 429 -6.59 -13.25 10.85
CA ALA A 429 -5.80 -12.01 10.77
C ALA A 429 -6.69 -10.76 10.91
N PRO A 430 -7.81 -10.59 10.17
CA PRO A 430 -8.74 -9.50 10.43
C PRO A 430 -9.35 -9.57 11.83
N LEU A 431 -9.71 -10.75 12.33
CA LEU A 431 -10.26 -10.89 13.68
C LEU A 431 -9.27 -10.37 14.74
N LEU A 432 -8.00 -10.77 14.67
CA LEU A 432 -6.98 -10.38 15.65
C LEU A 432 -6.63 -8.89 15.56
N PHE A 433 -6.19 -8.44 14.39
CA PHE A 433 -5.67 -7.07 14.23
C PHE A 433 -6.79 -6.03 14.26
N MET A 434 -7.95 -6.27 13.62
CA MET A 434 -9.02 -5.29 13.65
C MET A 434 -9.67 -5.20 15.04
N SER A 435 -9.77 -6.31 15.80
CA SER A 435 -10.22 -6.25 17.20
C SER A 435 -9.27 -5.46 18.08
N ALA A 436 -7.94 -5.59 17.88
CA ALA A 436 -6.96 -4.75 18.55
C ALA A 436 -7.13 -3.27 18.16
N GLY A 437 -7.33 -2.97 16.87
CA GLY A 437 -7.61 -1.63 16.39
C GLY A 437 -8.90 -1.04 16.97
N ILE A 438 -9.98 -1.82 17.08
CA ILE A 438 -11.23 -1.43 17.74
C ILE A 438 -10.96 -1.09 19.22
N PHE A 439 -10.21 -1.95 19.93
CA PHE A 439 -9.85 -1.70 21.32
C PHE A 439 -9.08 -0.39 21.51
N VAL A 440 -8.14 -0.07 20.62
CA VAL A 440 -7.43 1.23 20.67
C VAL A 440 -8.40 2.38 20.37
N CYS A 441 -9.28 2.22 19.37
CA CYS A 441 -10.28 3.24 19.01
C CYS A 441 -11.26 3.54 20.15
N THR A 442 -11.62 2.56 20.99
CA THR A 442 -12.49 2.82 22.16
C THR A 442 -11.80 3.64 23.26
N ARG A 443 -10.47 3.65 23.27
CA ARG A 443 -9.65 4.43 24.21
C ARG A 443 -9.11 5.74 23.61
N TYR A 444 -9.34 5.96 22.32
CA TYR A 444 -8.89 7.16 21.63
C TYR A 444 -9.80 8.34 21.93
N ARG A 445 -9.28 9.34 22.64
CA ARG A 445 -10.05 10.46 23.16
C ARG A 445 -10.03 11.72 22.27
N LEU A 446 -9.23 11.74 21.21
CA LEU A 446 -9.18 12.89 20.30
C LEU A 446 -10.38 12.87 19.36
N ASP A 447 -11.53 13.30 19.86
CA ASP A 447 -12.73 13.56 19.08
C ASP A 447 -12.76 15.01 18.56
N LYS A 448 -13.84 15.39 17.86
CA LYS A 448 -13.98 16.73 17.30
C LYS A 448 -13.89 17.83 18.38
N ASN A 449 -14.55 17.64 19.52
CA ASN A 449 -14.59 18.65 20.59
C ASN A 449 -13.21 18.81 21.24
N ASN A 450 -12.52 17.71 21.50
CA ASN A 450 -11.17 17.75 22.04
C ASN A 450 -10.16 18.32 21.04
N HIS A 451 -10.32 18.06 19.74
CA HIS A 451 -9.47 18.68 18.72
C HIS A 451 -9.68 20.19 18.62
N GLU A 452 -10.93 20.70 18.72
CA GLU A 452 -11.20 22.14 18.80
C GLU A 452 -10.53 22.78 20.02
N ARG A 453 -10.50 22.08 21.17
CA ARG A 453 -9.77 22.53 22.37
C ARG A 453 -8.25 22.54 22.15
N VAL A 454 -7.69 21.56 21.46
CA VAL A 454 -6.27 21.53 21.07
C VAL A 454 -5.93 22.75 20.20
N LEU A 455 -6.75 23.05 19.19
CA LEU A 455 -6.53 24.20 18.31
C LEU A 455 -6.61 25.54 19.08
N ALA A 456 -7.55 25.68 20.02
CA ALA A 456 -7.65 26.87 20.86
C ALA A 456 -6.42 27.03 21.77
N ALA A 457 -5.93 25.93 22.34
CA ALA A 457 -4.77 25.93 23.25
C ALA A 457 -3.43 26.21 22.54
N LEU A 458 -3.32 26.06 21.22
CA LEU A 458 -2.08 26.35 20.47
C LEU A 458 -1.59 27.80 20.69
N ASN A 459 -2.53 28.73 20.86
CA ASN A 459 -2.25 30.14 21.12
C ASN A 459 -2.46 30.53 22.61
N GLY A 460 -2.75 29.55 23.48
CA GLY A 460 -3.04 29.75 24.92
C GLY A 460 -1.80 29.71 25.81
N SER A 461 -2.04 29.88 27.12
CA SER A 461 -1.01 29.75 28.12
C SER A 461 -0.47 28.33 28.30
N ASP A 462 0.70 28.18 28.90
CA ASP A 462 1.30 26.84 29.13
C ASP A 462 0.45 25.98 30.08
N GLU A 463 -0.30 26.61 31.01
CA GLU A 463 -1.26 25.92 31.88
C GLU A 463 -2.44 25.36 31.10
N GLU A 464 -2.99 26.11 30.13
CA GLU A 464 -4.06 25.65 29.24
C GLU A 464 -3.58 24.49 28.32
N LYS A 465 -2.35 24.58 27.82
CA LYS A 465 -1.73 23.49 27.03
C LYS A 465 -1.61 22.21 27.85
N ALA A 466 -1.09 22.31 29.10
CA ALA A 466 -0.95 21.17 29.99
C ALA A 466 -2.31 20.51 30.31
N ALA A 467 -3.33 21.35 30.68
CA ALA A 467 -4.66 20.84 30.98
C ALA A 467 -5.33 20.11 29.80
N VAL A 468 -5.14 20.59 28.57
CA VAL A 468 -5.66 19.93 27.38
C VAL A 468 -4.92 18.59 27.11
N LEU A 469 -3.59 18.56 27.27
CA LEU A 469 -2.80 17.33 27.06
C LEU A 469 -3.13 16.25 28.11
N GLU A 470 -3.41 16.61 29.37
CA GLU A 470 -3.86 15.65 30.40
C GLU A 470 -5.24 15.03 30.09
N SER A 471 -6.11 15.76 29.39
CA SER A 471 -7.45 15.29 29.04
C SER A 471 -7.46 14.26 27.89
N LEU A 472 -6.37 14.18 27.10
CA LEU A 472 -6.18 13.28 25.95
C LEU A 472 -5.50 11.96 26.38
#